data_3846e8a1402ab0aa5a153944b33d3408
#
_entry.id   3846e8a1402ab0aa5a153944b33d3408
#
_cell.length_a   1.000
_cell.length_b   1.000
_cell.length_c   1.000
_cell.angle_alpha   90.00
_cell.angle_beta   90.00
_cell.angle_gamma   90.00
#
_symmetry.space_group_name_H-M   'P 1'
#
loop_
_entity.id
_entity.type
_entity.pdbx_description
1 polymer ?
#
loop_
_entity_poly.entity_id
_entity_poly.type
_entity_poly.pdbx_seq_one_letter_code
_entity_poly.pdbx_strand_id
1 'polypeptide(L)' 'EEIIEFNGTIVELLPNATFRVKLENDHEIIGYTAGKMRKNRIRILTGDKVLVEMTPYDLTKGRITYRFK' A
#
# COMPACT_ATOMS: atom_id res chain seq x y z
N GLU A 1 11.76 -3.25 -16.44
CA GLU A 1 11.01 -2.38 -15.53
C GLU A 1 11.25 -2.81 -14.09
N GLU A 2 11.72 -1.89 -13.27
CA GLU A 2 12.06 -2.21 -11.89
C GLU A 2 10.89 -1.95 -10.96
N ILE A 3 10.71 -2.84 -10.01
CA ILE A 3 9.71 -2.69 -8.97
C ILE A 3 10.41 -2.80 -7.64
N ILE A 4 10.17 -1.84 -6.76
CA ILE A 4 10.74 -1.80 -5.43
C ILE A 4 9.64 -2.13 -4.44
N GLU A 5 9.90 -3.05 -3.53
CA GLU A 5 8.92 -3.43 -2.51
C GLU A 5 9.30 -2.84 -1.17
N PHE A 6 8.31 -2.30 -0.49
CA PHE A 6 8.49 -1.75 0.86
C PHE A 6 7.43 -2.31 1.79
N ASN A 7 7.81 -2.51 3.03
CA ASN A 7 6.85 -2.77 4.09
C ASN A 7 6.30 -1.43 4.58
N GLY A 8 5.01 -1.39 4.85
CA GLY A 8 4.37 -0.18 5.33
C GLY A 8 3.25 -0.48 6.29
N THR A 9 2.75 0.57 6.93
CA THR A 9 1.64 0.48 7.86
C THR A 9 0.56 1.45 7.40
N ILE A 10 -0.69 0.97 7.40
CA ILE A 10 -1.83 1.82 7.04
C ILE A 10 -2.06 2.82 8.16
N VAL A 11 -2.00 4.11 7.84
CA VAL A 11 -2.20 5.15 8.85
C VAL A 11 -3.51 5.89 8.66
N GLU A 12 -4.11 5.82 7.48
CA GLU A 12 -5.37 6.48 7.24
C GLU A 12 -6.10 5.79 6.08
N LEU A 13 -7.43 5.71 6.19
CA LEU A 13 -8.28 5.21 5.10
C LEU A 13 -8.78 6.40 4.31
N LEU A 14 -8.54 6.38 3.01
CA LEU A 14 -8.93 7.45 2.10
C LEU A 14 -10.06 6.97 1.20
N PRO A 15 -10.78 7.89 0.54
CA PRO A 15 -11.84 7.48 -0.37
C PRO A 15 -11.31 6.77 -1.60
N ASN A 16 -12.21 6.10 -2.33
CA ASN A 16 -11.91 5.41 -3.60
C ASN A 16 -10.92 4.28 -3.46
N ALA A 17 -11.00 3.54 -2.34
CA ALA A 17 -10.15 2.37 -2.08
C ALA A 17 -8.67 2.71 -2.09
N THR A 18 -8.33 3.90 -1.59
CA THR A 18 -6.95 4.31 -1.42
C THR A 18 -6.65 4.45 0.07
N PHE A 19 -5.36 4.47 0.39
CA PHE A 19 -4.91 4.48 1.77
C PHE A 19 -3.67 5.34 1.89
N ARG A 20 -3.52 5.97 3.05
CA ARG A 20 -2.26 6.60 3.37
C ARG A 20 -1.40 5.57 4.08
N VAL A 21 -0.23 5.31 3.54
CA VAL A 21 0.67 4.26 4.04
C VAL A 21 1.98 4.90 4.46
N LYS A 22 2.42 4.58 5.67
CA LYS A 22 3.72 5.01 6.15
C LYS A 22 4.70 3.87 5.95
N LEU A 23 5.72 4.09 5.13
CA LEU A 23 6.71 3.08 4.84
C LEU A 23 7.72 2.97 5.97
N GLU A 24 8.50 1.89 5.97
CA GLU A 24 9.47 1.65 7.02
C GLU A 24 10.58 2.70 7.08
N ASN A 25 10.76 3.47 6.01
CA ASN A 25 11.71 4.59 6.00
C ASN A 25 11.07 5.93 6.38
N ASP A 26 9.88 5.87 7.01
CA ASP A 26 9.10 7.04 7.45
C ASP A 26 8.53 7.88 6.33
N HIS A 27 8.66 7.42 5.09
CA HIS A 27 8.08 8.11 3.94
C HIS A 27 6.61 7.72 3.82
N GLU A 28 5.72 8.71 3.62
CA GLU A 28 4.29 8.44 3.45
C GLU A 28 3.92 8.49 1.97
N ILE A 29 3.12 7.53 1.57
CA ILE A 29 2.66 7.44 0.19
C ILE A 29 1.15 7.21 0.16
N ILE A 30 0.57 7.37 -1.03
CA ILE A 30 -0.81 6.98 -1.27
C ILE A 30 -0.80 5.57 -1.86
N GLY A 31 -1.43 4.63 -1.16
CA GLY A 31 -1.49 3.25 -1.61
C GLY A 31 -2.87 2.91 -2.16
N TYR A 32 -2.90 2.06 -3.16
CA TYR A 32 -4.14 1.53 -3.69
C TYR A 32 -4.03 0.02 -3.78
N THR A 33 -5.17 -0.67 -3.65
CA THR A 33 -5.16 -2.12 -3.61
C THR A 33 -4.99 -2.71 -5.01
N ALA A 34 -4.20 -3.78 -5.10
CA ALA A 34 -4.09 -4.54 -6.33
C ALA A 34 -5.43 -5.20 -6.64
N GLY A 35 -5.69 -5.46 -7.93
CA GLY A 35 -6.94 -6.09 -8.33
C GLY A 35 -7.16 -7.44 -7.65
N LYS A 36 -6.09 -8.18 -7.43
CA LYS A 36 -6.13 -9.45 -6.72
C LYS A 36 -6.71 -9.30 -5.31
N MET A 37 -6.35 -8.24 -4.61
CA MET A 37 -6.87 -8.01 -3.26
C MET A 37 -8.33 -7.61 -3.27
N ARG A 38 -8.73 -6.81 -4.26
CA ARG A 38 -10.14 -6.44 -4.41
C ARG A 38 -11.00 -7.66 -4.72
N LYS A 39 -10.51 -8.51 -5.60
CA LYS A 39 -11.22 -9.71 -6.01
C LYS A 39 -11.45 -10.65 -4.84
N ASN A 40 -10.46 -10.76 -3.96
CA ASN A 40 -10.53 -11.65 -2.80
C ASN A 40 -11.16 -10.97 -1.59
N ARG A 41 -11.61 -9.74 -1.73
CA ARG A 41 -12.29 -8.98 -0.68
C ARG A 41 -11.45 -8.88 0.59
N ILE A 42 -10.16 -8.71 0.42
CA ILE A 42 -9.27 -8.53 1.56
C ILE A 42 -9.50 -7.14 2.14
N ARG A 43 -9.87 -7.12 3.41
CA ARG A 43 -10.19 -5.87 4.10
C ARG A 43 -8.92 -5.28 4.72
N ILE A 44 -8.71 -4.00 4.47
CA ILE A 44 -7.55 -3.29 5.00
C ILE A 44 -8.04 -2.25 5.98
N LEU A 45 -7.45 -2.24 7.17
CA LEU A 45 -7.82 -1.32 8.24
C LEU A 45 -6.60 -0.54 8.71
N THR A 46 -6.85 0.58 9.39
CA THR A 46 -5.80 1.38 9.98
C THR A 46 -4.99 0.51 10.95
N GLY A 47 -3.66 0.61 10.86
CA GLY A 47 -2.77 -0.18 11.68
C GLY A 47 -2.30 -1.47 11.03
N ASP A 48 -2.93 -1.87 9.93
CA ASP A 48 -2.51 -3.09 9.24
C ASP A 48 -1.16 -2.91 8.58
N LYS A 49 -0.38 -3.98 8.58
CA LYS A 49 0.91 -4.00 7.90
C LYS A 49 0.74 -4.59 6.51
N VAL A 50 1.32 -3.93 5.53
CA VAL A 50 1.13 -4.29 4.13
C VAL A 50 2.45 -4.25 3.39
N LEU A 51 2.47 -4.96 2.26
CA LEU A 51 3.58 -4.87 1.31
C LEU A 51 3.14 -3.99 0.16
N VAL A 52 3.97 -3.01 -0.17
CA VAL A 52 3.67 -2.04 -1.21
C VAL A 52 4.70 -2.14 -2.32
N GLU A 53 4.23 -2.21 -3.56
CA GLU A 53 5.09 -2.17 -4.74
C GLU A 53 5.09 -0.78 -5.32
N MET A 54 6.28 -0.26 -5.59
CA MET A 54 6.45 1.07 -6.17
C MET A 54 7.47 1.00 -7.29
N THR A 55 7.39 1.97 -8.20
CA THR A 55 8.42 2.12 -9.23
C THR A 55 9.34 3.28 -8.85
N PRO A 56 10.61 3.26 -9.26
CA PRO A 56 11.49 4.39 -8.96
C PRO A 56 11.07 5.68 -9.67
N TYR A 57 10.16 5.58 -10.63
CA TYR A 57 9.69 6.75 -11.37
C TYR A 57 8.60 7.52 -10.62
N ASP A 58 7.95 6.88 -9.66
CA ASP A 58 6.91 7.54 -8.87
C ASP A 58 6.95 7.01 -7.45
N LEU A 59 7.57 7.78 -6.57
CA LEU A 59 7.71 7.39 -5.17
C LEU A 59 6.62 8.01 -4.28
N THR A 60 5.57 8.55 -4.89
CA THR A 60 4.45 9.12 -4.14
C THR A 60 3.26 8.18 -4.06
N LYS A 61 3.21 7.18 -4.93
CA LYS A 61 2.11 6.22 -4.98
C LYS A 61 2.66 4.81 -5.03
N GLY A 62 1.90 3.88 -4.48
CA GLY A 62 2.30 2.48 -4.52
C GLY A 62 1.08 1.58 -4.57
N ARG A 63 1.30 0.35 -4.99
CA ARG A 63 0.26 -0.65 -5.07
C ARG A 63 0.42 -1.63 -3.91
N ILE A 64 -0.65 -1.76 -3.12
CA ILE A 64 -0.66 -2.72 -2.02
C ILE A 64 -0.92 -4.10 -2.59
N THR A 65 0.05 -5.00 -2.41
CA THR A 65 -0.03 -6.34 -2.99
C THR A 65 -0.25 -7.43 -1.96
N TYR A 66 -0.02 -7.13 -0.69
CA TYR A 66 -0.14 -8.14 0.34
C TYR A 66 -0.41 -7.47 1.68
N ARG A 67 -1.23 -8.13 2.49
CA ARG A 67 -1.53 -7.67 3.84
C ARG A 67 -1.01 -8.72 4.83
N PHE A 68 -0.11 -8.30 5.71
CA PHE A 68 0.48 -9.23 6.67
C PHE A 68 -0.42 -9.47 7.87
N LYS A 69 -1.11 -8.44 8.27
CA LYS A 69 -2.14 -8.51 9.31
C LYS A 69 -2.38 -7.18 9.94
#